data_70c18eb6b36a3942db5f31c125a1a23c
#
_entry.id   70c18eb6b36a3942db5f31c125a1a23c
#
_cell.length_a   1.000
_cell.length_b   1.000
_cell.length_c   1.000
_cell.angle_alpha   90.00
_cell.angle_beta   90.00
_cell.angle_gamma   90.00
#
_symmetry.space_group_name_H-M   'P 1'
#
loop_
_entity.id
_entity.type
_entity.pdbx_description
1 polymer ?
#
loop_
_entity_poly.entity_id
_entity_poly.type
_entity_poly.pdbx_seq_one_letter_code
_entity_poly.pdbx_strand_id
1 'polypeptide(L)'
;MKKLLVLILSIALLTPVSADGVEYGQDAAGDPNAVWVMGASGFLYSDRIVFTVAHTIEYFGDAGYLFAPGVKSGPDNKKYFPQKILIAPTYRARVGTDNTRVDDFAIIILRESMPVRNSVQVASPADIESFIREKSVVEMVGYGLQNEAMRTDSQARYNKFPHKMTSVLVSGEDLRKYYAAYPGWHQPNQTMLDLGVPNNATNGSNCDGDSGSGFFVQKGNVRYYIGGAGGSQAGITNCNGSFVKFAPNGGMSGITPTYKFLSLIKEAEDYVANEKRLEAIQEAARVAAELKAKQEADERVRFEAELKAKLEAEAKAAAELKAKQEADAKAAALKKTTITCVKGKVTKKVTAVKPKCPSGYKKK
;
A
#
# COMPACT_ATOMS: atom_id res chain seq x y z
N MET A 1 71.54 0.84 -25.19
CA MET A 1 70.07 0.84 -25.20
C MET A 1 69.62 0.70 -23.77
N LYS A 2 69.22 1.83 -23.12
CA LYS A 2 68.73 1.85 -21.73
C LYS A 2 67.20 1.65 -21.78
N LYS A 3 66.69 0.57 -21.24
CA LYS A 3 65.22 0.35 -21.08
C LYS A 3 64.72 1.18 -19.89
N LEU A 4 63.94 2.17 -20.18
CA LEU A 4 63.22 2.99 -19.18
C LEU A 4 62.02 2.16 -18.67
N LEU A 5 62.07 1.72 -17.41
CA LEU A 5 60.96 1.07 -16.75
C LEU A 5 60.04 2.13 -16.19
N VAL A 6 58.88 2.37 -16.83
CA VAL A 6 57.86 3.28 -16.35
C VAL A 6 57.04 2.54 -15.30
N LEU A 7 57.23 2.87 -14.03
CA LEU A 7 56.46 2.39 -12.90
C LEU A 7 55.19 3.23 -12.84
N ILE A 8 54.05 2.70 -13.32
CA ILE A 8 52.76 3.32 -13.14
C ILE A 8 52.35 3.09 -11.70
N LEU A 9 52.48 4.11 -10.87
CA LEU A 9 51.99 4.12 -9.51
C LEU A 9 50.48 4.37 -9.58
N SER A 10 49.68 3.29 -9.50
CA SER A 10 48.22 3.40 -9.35
C SER A 10 47.92 3.98 -7.97
N ILE A 11 47.75 5.29 -7.88
CA ILE A 11 47.17 5.92 -6.71
C ILE A 11 45.71 5.53 -6.72
N ALA A 12 45.34 4.49 -5.98
CA ALA A 12 43.98 4.27 -5.59
C ALA A 12 43.55 5.47 -4.74
N LEU A 13 42.81 6.39 -5.35
CA LEU A 13 42.05 7.40 -4.62
C LEU A 13 41.09 6.66 -3.70
N LEU A 14 41.52 6.42 -2.46
CA LEU A 14 40.63 6.12 -1.35
C LEU A 14 39.77 7.39 -1.17
N THR A 15 38.67 7.47 -1.92
CA THR A 15 37.58 8.35 -1.54
C THR A 15 37.17 7.91 -0.14
N PRO A 16 37.15 8.82 0.84
CA PRO A 16 36.55 8.46 2.13
C PRO A 16 35.13 8.04 1.82
N VAL A 17 34.80 6.79 2.04
CA VAL A 17 33.42 6.33 2.08
C VAL A 17 32.83 7.09 3.26
N SER A 18 32.03 8.11 2.95
CA SER A 18 31.25 8.79 3.96
C SER A 18 30.34 7.74 4.57
N ALA A 19 30.62 7.37 5.80
CA ALA A 19 29.76 6.48 6.58
C ALA A 19 28.50 7.26 6.96
N ASP A 20 27.50 7.15 6.13
CA ASP A 20 26.23 7.83 6.29
C ASP A 20 25.15 6.83 6.70
N GLY A 21 24.61 7.03 7.89
CA GLY A 21 23.36 6.43 8.34
C GLY A 21 23.43 5.17 9.19
N VAL A 22 22.44 4.94 10.07
CA VAL A 22 22.71 4.28 11.34
C VAL A 22 24.12 4.69 11.72
N GLU A 23 24.35 5.58 12.64
CA GLU A 23 25.67 6.20 12.80
C GLU A 23 26.79 5.17 12.49
N TYR A 24 27.63 5.40 11.50
CA TYR A 24 28.60 4.44 10.90
C TYR A 24 27.96 3.21 10.17
N GLY A 25 26.70 3.26 9.76
CA GLY A 25 26.03 2.21 9.01
C GLY A 25 26.33 2.25 7.50
N GLN A 26 25.72 1.34 6.77
CA GLN A 26 25.77 1.23 5.32
C GLN A 26 24.44 1.62 4.70
N ASP A 27 24.44 2.14 3.47
CA ASP A 27 23.22 2.42 2.71
C ASP A 27 22.34 1.16 2.59
N ALA A 28 21.06 1.33 2.85
CA ALA A 28 20.05 0.30 2.74
C ALA A 28 18.84 0.77 1.92
N ALA A 29 19.08 1.65 0.95
CA ALA A 29 18.03 2.08 0.01
C ALA A 29 17.37 0.87 -0.65
N GLY A 30 16.03 0.87 -0.68
CA GLY A 30 15.27 -0.25 -1.24
C GLY A 30 15.10 -1.45 -0.30
N ASP A 31 15.53 -1.37 0.96
CA ASP A 31 15.28 -2.44 1.95
C ASP A 31 13.78 -2.79 1.99
N PRO A 32 13.42 -4.08 1.89
CA PRO A 32 12.02 -4.49 1.74
C PRO A 32 11.16 -4.33 2.99
N ASN A 33 11.75 -4.10 4.17
CA ASN A 33 11.02 -4.05 5.44
C ASN A 33 11.21 -2.76 6.23
N ALA A 34 12.31 -2.02 6.02
CA ALA A 34 12.54 -0.78 6.77
C ALA A 34 11.51 0.28 6.37
N VAL A 35 10.67 0.68 7.31
CA VAL A 35 9.58 1.66 7.14
C VAL A 35 9.92 2.92 7.93
N TRP A 36 9.77 4.10 7.31
CA TRP A 36 9.80 5.34 8.06
C TRP A 36 8.46 5.51 8.79
N VAL A 37 8.51 5.74 10.10
CA VAL A 37 7.34 5.87 10.97
C VAL A 37 7.43 7.20 11.71
N MET A 38 6.79 8.26 11.20
CA MET A 38 6.64 9.54 11.92
C MET A 38 7.93 10.12 12.51
N GLY A 39 9.05 10.01 11.79
CA GLY A 39 10.37 10.48 12.27
C GLY A 39 11.18 9.43 13.01
N ALA A 40 10.62 8.26 13.25
CA ALA A 40 11.28 7.06 13.76
C ALA A 40 11.28 5.96 12.68
N SER A 41 11.42 4.72 13.09
CA SER A 41 11.52 3.56 12.22
C SER A 41 10.48 2.50 12.58
N GLY A 42 10.23 1.61 11.64
CA GLY A 42 9.43 0.41 11.81
C GLY A 42 9.92 -0.70 10.89
N PHE A 43 9.32 -1.87 11.03
CA PHE A 43 9.63 -3.05 10.25
C PHE A 43 8.35 -3.63 9.66
N LEU A 44 8.24 -3.65 8.31
CA LEU A 44 7.11 -4.22 7.61
C LEU A 44 7.11 -5.74 7.78
N TYR A 45 6.18 -6.25 8.59
CA TYR A 45 6.00 -7.67 8.84
C TYR A 45 5.15 -8.35 7.76
N SER A 46 4.03 -7.72 7.42
CA SER A 46 3.18 -8.15 6.30
C SER A 46 2.64 -6.91 5.58
N ASP A 47 1.88 -7.10 4.54
CA ASP A 47 1.40 -5.99 3.70
C ASP A 47 0.62 -4.89 4.45
N ARG A 48 0.01 -5.21 5.60
CA ARG A 48 -0.75 -4.25 6.43
C ARG A 48 -0.30 -4.21 7.89
N ILE A 49 0.79 -4.91 8.24
CA ILE A 49 1.29 -4.96 9.63
C ILE A 49 2.72 -4.45 9.67
N VAL A 50 2.95 -3.40 10.45
CA VAL A 50 4.27 -2.82 10.74
C VAL A 50 4.56 -2.98 12.22
N PHE A 51 5.70 -3.59 12.55
CA PHE A 51 6.22 -3.62 13.91
C PHE A 51 6.99 -2.34 14.20
N THR A 52 6.84 -1.81 15.37
CA THR A 52 7.60 -0.69 15.91
C THR A 52 7.67 -0.80 17.43
N VAL A 53 8.13 0.23 18.09
CA VAL A 53 8.19 0.29 19.56
C VAL A 53 7.10 1.21 20.12
N ALA A 54 6.60 0.87 21.30
CA ALA A 54 5.47 1.55 21.91
C ALA A 54 5.75 3.03 22.21
N HIS A 55 6.98 3.36 22.63
CA HIS A 55 7.34 4.74 22.92
C HIS A 55 7.29 5.66 21.67
N THR A 56 7.48 5.12 20.47
CA THR A 56 7.30 5.89 19.24
C THR A 56 5.84 6.32 19.09
N ILE A 57 4.92 5.45 19.43
CA ILE A 57 3.47 5.73 19.35
C ILE A 57 3.06 6.79 20.39
N GLU A 58 3.63 6.74 21.60
CA GLU A 58 3.36 7.75 22.63
C GLU A 58 3.74 9.17 22.20
N TYR A 59 4.83 9.33 21.44
CA TYR A 59 5.28 10.64 20.96
C TYR A 59 4.42 11.19 19.82
N PHE A 60 3.91 10.34 18.93
CA PHE A 60 3.28 10.76 17.68
C PHE A 60 1.77 10.56 17.64
N GLY A 61 1.20 9.78 18.57
CA GLY A 61 -0.23 9.51 18.63
C GLY A 61 -0.80 8.82 17.40
N ASP A 62 -2.13 8.80 17.28
CA ASP A 62 -2.86 8.11 16.21
C ASP A 62 -2.88 8.85 14.86
N ALA A 63 -2.44 10.10 14.82
CA ALA A 63 -2.52 10.97 13.62
C ALA A 63 -1.33 10.83 12.67
N GLY A 64 -0.44 9.91 12.93
CA GLY A 64 0.78 9.73 12.18
C GLY A 64 0.59 9.06 10.82
N TYR A 65 1.67 9.07 10.04
CA TYR A 65 1.73 8.39 8.76
C TYR A 65 3.09 7.71 8.57
N LEU A 66 3.12 6.78 7.64
CA LEU A 66 4.28 5.98 7.29
C LEU A 66 4.60 6.15 5.80
N PHE A 67 5.85 5.85 5.44
CA PHE A 67 6.22 5.69 4.02
C PHE A 67 6.46 4.21 3.69
N ALA A 68 6.40 3.88 2.40
CA ALA A 68 6.69 2.53 1.91
C ALA A 68 8.11 2.08 2.32
N PRO A 69 8.37 0.76 2.40
CA PRO A 69 9.67 0.27 2.83
C PRO A 69 10.80 0.65 1.87
N GLY A 70 11.95 1.03 2.44
CA GLY A 70 13.19 1.32 1.72
C GLY A 70 13.20 2.58 0.88
N VAL A 71 12.12 3.38 0.89
CA VAL A 71 12.08 4.64 0.14
C VAL A 71 12.83 5.76 0.88
N LYS A 72 13.28 6.76 0.14
CA LYS A 72 13.79 7.98 0.73
C LYS A 72 12.66 8.67 1.50
N SER A 73 12.83 8.99 2.78
CA SER A 73 11.82 9.73 3.52
C SER A 73 11.68 11.15 2.95
N GLY A 74 10.45 11.69 2.88
CA GLY A 74 10.22 13.01 2.32
C GLY A 74 8.75 13.31 2.05
N PRO A 75 8.38 14.59 1.88
CA PRO A 75 6.98 15.02 1.78
C PRO A 75 6.27 14.49 0.52
N ASP A 76 7.02 14.20 -0.56
CA ASP A 76 6.47 13.81 -1.86
C ASP A 76 6.10 12.32 -1.93
N ASN A 77 6.43 11.53 -0.89
CA ASN A 77 6.10 10.11 -0.86
C ASN A 77 4.62 9.87 -0.56
N LYS A 78 4.10 8.78 -1.13
CA LYS A 78 2.80 8.25 -0.72
C LYS A 78 2.79 7.99 0.78
N LYS A 79 1.79 8.53 1.46
CA LYS A 79 1.56 8.33 2.88
C LYS A 79 0.62 7.15 3.11
N TYR A 80 1.01 6.29 4.05
CA TYR A 80 0.18 5.21 4.55
C TYR A 80 -0.27 5.56 5.96
N PHE A 81 -1.53 5.29 6.28
CA PHE A 81 -2.12 5.71 7.55
C PHE A 81 -2.48 4.51 8.41
N PRO A 82 -2.30 4.62 9.73
CA PRO A 82 -2.80 3.63 10.66
C PRO A 82 -4.32 3.49 10.56
N GLN A 83 -4.81 2.26 10.67
CA GLN A 83 -6.21 1.91 10.90
C GLN A 83 -6.42 1.53 12.36
N LYS A 84 -5.48 0.78 12.93
CA LYS A 84 -5.49 0.37 14.33
C LYS A 84 -4.05 0.29 14.83
N ILE A 85 -3.83 0.64 16.08
CA ILE A 85 -2.55 0.48 16.76
C ILE A 85 -2.76 -0.44 17.96
N LEU A 86 -1.88 -1.43 18.11
CA LEU A 86 -1.82 -2.32 19.24
C LEU A 86 -0.52 -2.10 20.00
N ILE A 87 -0.60 -1.86 21.28
CA ILE A 87 0.56 -1.71 22.16
C ILE A 87 0.64 -2.93 23.08
N ALA A 88 1.83 -3.44 23.34
CA ALA A 88 2.03 -4.55 24.25
C ALA A 88 1.34 -4.27 25.59
N PRO A 89 0.46 -5.14 26.09
CA PRO A 89 -0.31 -4.87 27.32
C PRO A 89 0.56 -4.67 28.56
N THR A 90 1.76 -5.23 28.53
CA THR A 90 2.77 -5.13 29.59
C THR A 90 3.71 -3.96 29.42
N TYR A 91 3.56 -3.17 28.34
CA TYR A 91 4.38 -1.98 28.12
C TYR A 91 4.23 -1.00 29.29
N ARG A 92 5.37 -0.52 29.75
CA ARG A 92 5.44 0.56 30.73
C ARG A 92 6.41 1.63 30.23
N ALA A 93 5.91 2.84 30.10
CA ALA A 93 6.75 4.01 29.92
C ALA A 93 7.71 4.18 31.08
N ARG A 94 8.73 4.99 30.87
CA ARG A 94 9.76 5.31 31.87
C ARG A 94 9.16 5.54 33.26
N VAL A 95 9.39 4.62 34.17
CA VAL A 95 8.93 4.72 35.55
C VAL A 95 10.14 5.03 36.43
N GLY A 96 10.12 6.21 37.10
CA GLY A 96 11.18 6.61 38.03
C GLY A 96 12.43 7.18 37.35
N THR A 97 13.55 7.11 38.07
CA THR A 97 14.85 7.65 37.64
C THR A 97 15.55 6.82 36.54
N ASP A 98 15.06 5.60 36.27
CA ASP A 98 15.80 4.59 35.53
C ASP A 98 15.66 4.70 34.02
N ASN A 99 14.81 5.56 33.50
CA ASN A 99 14.60 5.74 32.03
C ASN A 99 14.35 4.43 31.26
N THR A 100 14.09 3.32 31.95
CA THR A 100 13.88 2.00 31.37
C THR A 100 12.44 1.83 30.91
N ARG A 101 12.30 1.30 29.69
CA ARG A 101 11.00 0.89 29.14
C ARG A 101 10.90 -0.62 29.23
N VAL A 102 9.73 -1.11 29.65
CA VAL A 102 9.46 -2.55 29.71
C VAL A 102 8.56 -2.91 28.53
N ASP A 103 8.87 -4.02 27.87
CA ASP A 103 8.06 -4.58 26.78
C ASP A 103 7.66 -3.53 25.71
N ASP A 104 8.65 -2.77 25.28
CA ASP A 104 8.52 -1.65 24.35
C ASP A 104 8.26 -2.15 22.93
N PHE A 105 7.05 -2.63 22.68
CA PHE A 105 6.62 -3.19 21.41
C PHE A 105 5.22 -2.68 21.05
N ALA A 106 5.04 -2.33 19.78
CA ALA A 106 3.77 -1.95 19.20
C ALA A 106 3.61 -2.47 17.77
N ILE A 107 2.37 -2.62 17.35
CA ILE A 107 1.96 -3.01 16.01
C ILE A 107 1.08 -1.91 15.42
N ILE A 108 1.44 -1.45 14.22
CA ILE A 108 0.62 -0.56 13.43
C ILE A 108 -0.06 -1.38 12.35
N ILE A 109 -1.38 -1.42 12.35
CA ILE A 109 -2.20 -2.00 11.29
C ILE A 109 -2.58 -0.89 10.33
N LEU A 110 -2.30 -1.07 9.04
CA LEU A 110 -2.49 -0.06 8.00
C LEU A 110 -3.89 -0.15 7.39
N ARG A 111 -4.41 0.99 6.94
CA ARG A 111 -5.68 1.07 6.17
C ARG A 111 -5.58 0.41 4.81
N GLU A 112 -4.40 0.47 4.19
CA GLU A 112 -4.13 -0.08 2.87
C GLU A 112 -2.82 -0.86 2.87
N SER A 113 -2.68 -1.79 1.92
CA SER A 113 -1.51 -2.65 1.80
C SER A 113 -0.29 -1.90 1.27
N MET A 114 0.87 -2.13 1.89
CA MET A 114 2.19 -1.82 1.36
C MET A 114 2.73 -2.96 0.49
N PRO A 115 3.63 -2.68 -0.48
CA PRO A 115 4.26 -3.74 -1.27
C PRO A 115 5.18 -4.60 -0.40
N VAL A 116 4.94 -5.92 -0.38
CA VAL A 116 5.78 -6.93 0.29
C VAL A 116 6.70 -7.58 -0.74
N ARG A 117 7.99 -7.70 -0.44
CA ARG A 117 9.01 -8.23 -1.34
C ARG A 117 9.74 -9.47 -0.81
N ASN A 118 9.51 -9.85 0.44
CA ASN A 118 10.15 -10.99 1.10
C ASN A 118 9.20 -11.62 2.11
N SER A 119 9.59 -12.79 2.64
CA SER A 119 8.90 -13.45 3.74
C SER A 119 9.53 -13.06 5.07
N VAL A 120 8.69 -12.81 6.07
CA VAL A 120 9.11 -12.49 7.44
C VAL A 120 8.51 -13.52 8.40
N GLN A 121 9.32 -13.97 9.34
CA GLN A 121 8.92 -14.82 10.46
C GLN A 121 9.40 -14.20 11.76
N VAL A 122 8.66 -14.36 12.83
CA VAL A 122 9.16 -14.02 14.17
C VAL A 122 10.09 -15.14 14.61
N ALA A 123 11.31 -14.79 14.99
CA ALA A 123 12.30 -15.76 15.48
C ALA A 123 11.78 -16.41 16.76
N SER A 124 11.73 -17.74 16.76
CA SER A 124 11.38 -18.52 17.94
C SER A 124 12.54 -18.53 18.94
N PRO A 125 12.33 -18.93 20.21
CA PRO A 125 13.42 -19.15 21.17
C PRO A 125 14.53 -20.07 20.63
N ALA A 126 14.16 -21.14 19.93
CA ALA A 126 15.12 -22.09 19.35
C ALA A 126 15.92 -21.46 18.20
N ASP A 127 15.30 -20.60 17.37
CA ASP A 127 16.02 -19.85 16.34
C ASP A 127 17.05 -18.91 16.98
N ILE A 128 16.66 -18.20 18.03
CA ILE A 128 17.53 -17.26 18.76
C ILE A 128 18.74 -17.98 19.36
N GLU A 129 18.51 -19.11 20.03
CA GLU A 129 19.60 -19.94 20.56
C GLU A 129 20.54 -20.42 19.45
N SER A 130 19.99 -20.80 18.30
CA SER A 130 20.79 -21.17 17.12
C SER A 130 21.61 -20.00 16.60
N PHE A 131 21.00 -18.80 16.49
CA PHE A 131 21.70 -17.60 16.01
C PHE A 131 22.86 -17.19 16.91
N ILE A 132 22.67 -17.27 18.24
CA ILE A 132 23.74 -17.00 19.21
C ILE A 132 24.89 -18.03 19.07
N ARG A 133 24.54 -19.31 19.07
CA ARG A 133 25.52 -20.41 18.97
C ARG A 133 26.31 -20.34 17.67
N GLU A 134 25.64 -20.04 16.56
CA GLU A 134 26.25 -20.03 15.22
C GLU A 134 26.90 -18.67 14.89
N LYS A 135 26.77 -17.68 15.78
CA LYS A 135 27.19 -16.28 15.55
C LYS A 135 26.63 -15.74 14.23
N SER A 136 25.34 -16.03 14.00
CA SER A 136 24.67 -15.58 12.79
C SER A 136 24.72 -14.04 12.70
N VAL A 137 24.89 -13.54 11.48
CA VAL A 137 24.88 -12.08 11.24
C VAL A 137 23.46 -11.55 11.47
N VAL A 138 23.37 -10.61 12.39
CA VAL A 138 22.15 -9.85 12.66
C VAL A 138 22.26 -8.50 11.96
N GLU A 139 21.22 -8.16 11.22
CA GLU A 139 21.07 -6.84 10.60
C GLU A 139 20.02 -6.03 11.34
N MET A 140 20.22 -4.71 11.37
CA MET A 140 19.18 -3.73 11.72
C MET A 140 19.16 -2.67 10.61
N VAL A 141 17.97 -2.30 10.16
CA VAL A 141 17.79 -1.26 9.16
C VAL A 141 16.82 -0.20 9.66
N GLY A 142 17.24 1.06 9.65
CA GLY A 142 16.44 2.15 10.19
C GLY A 142 16.66 3.50 9.53
N TYR A 143 15.84 4.45 9.94
CA TYR A 143 15.83 5.85 9.49
C TYR A 143 16.35 6.81 10.56
N GLY A 144 17.20 6.35 11.44
CA GLY A 144 17.81 7.17 12.48
C GLY A 144 18.72 8.26 11.94
N LEU A 145 19.33 9.00 12.85
CA LEU A 145 20.35 9.99 12.51
C LEU A 145 21.57 9.28 11.92
N GLN A 146 22.06 9.81 10.84
CA GLN A 146 23.15 9.23 10.04
C GLN A 146 24.47 9.95 10.22
N ASN A 147 24.40 11.25 10.51
CA ASN A 147 25.57 12.07 10.74
C ASN A 147 25.20 13.31 11.54
N GLU A 148 26.20 14.09 11.97
CA GLU A 148 26.03 15.26 12.80
C GLU A 148 25.21 16.37 12.10
N ALA A 149 25.35 16.55 10.78
CA ALA A 149 24.61 17.56 10.04
C ALA A 149 23.09 17.35 10.17
N MET A 150 22.62 16.12 10.23
CA MET A 150 21.18 15.80 10.41
C MET A 150 20.61 16.19 11.77
N ARG A 151 21.42 16.53 12.74
CA ARG A 151 20.95 16.98 14.06
C ARG A 151 20.42 18.39 14.03
N THR A 152 21.04 19.25 13.23
CA THR A 152 20.74 20.69 13.13
C THR A 152 19.94 21.02 11.88
N ASP A 153 20.04 20.22 10.82
CA ASP A 153 19.31 20.39 9.57
C ASP A 153 18.06 19.49 9.55
N SER A 154 16.90 20.12 9.75
CA SER A 154 15.62 19.43 9.70
C SER A 154 15.31 18.83 8.33
N GLN A 155 15.77 19.45 7.24
CA GLN A 155 15.56 18.93 5.87
C GLN A 155 16.37 17.66 5.65
N ALA A 156 17.63 17.63 6.05
CA ALA A 156 18.47 16.44 5.99
C ALA A 156 17.90 15.31 6.87
N ARG A 157 17.35 15.65 8.03
CA ARG A 157 16.71 14.70 8.96
C ARG A 157 15.52 13.96 8.35
N TYR A 158 14.73 14.62 7.48
CA TYR A 158 13.52 14.06 6.88
C TYR A 158 13.67 13.65 5.42
N ASN A 159 14.85 13.74 4.84
CA ASN A 159 15.08 13.48 3.42
C ASN A 159 16.22 12.48 3.21
N LYS A 160 16.07 11.27 3.74
CA LYS A 160 17.13 10.25 3.80
C LYS A 160 16.63 8.85 3.47
N PHE A 161 17.52 8.02 2.93
CA PHE A 161 17.29 6.58 2.82
C PHE A 161 17.52 5.88 4.16
N PRO A 162 16.98 4.67 4.35
CA PRO A 162 17.34 3.87 5.51
C PRO A 162 18.79 3.40 5.40
N HIS A 163 19.39 3.14 6.53
CA HIS A 163 20.73 2.57 6.62
C HIS A 163 20.74 1.35 7.53
N LYS A 164 21.76 0.50 7.38
CA LYS A 164 21.88 -0.74 8.13
C LYS A 164 23.14 -0.81 8.96
N MET A 165 23.04 -1.48 10.09
CA MET A 165 24.15 -2.05 10.81
C MET A 165 24.14 -3.58 10.72
N THR A 166 25.32 -4.19 10.86
CA THR A 166 25.47 -5.62 10.92
C THR A 166 26.28 -6.01 12.15
N SER A 167 25.84 -7.03 12.88
CA SER A 167 26.52 -7.48 14.09
C SER A 167 26.22 -8.96 14.33
N VAL A 168 26.42 -9.42 15.56
CA VAL A 168 26.04 -10.75 16.03
C VAL A 168 25.10 -10.61 17.21
N LEU A 169 24.28 -11.64 17.43
CA LEU A 169 23.43 -11.72 18.62
C LEU A 169 24.22 -12.32 19.78
N VAL A 170 24.07 -11.72 20.95
CA VAL A 170 24.63 -12.25 22.19
C VAL A 170 23.53 -12.50 23.22
N SER A 171 23.80 -13.36 24.19
CA SER A 171 22.86 -13.70 25.24
C SER A 171 22.58 -12.50 26.17
N GLY A 172 21.45 -12.54 26.85
CA GLY A 172 21.14 -11.56 27.90
C GLY A 172 22.15 -11.61 29.06
N GLU A 173 22.78 -12.75 29.30
CA GLU A 173 23.85 -12.87 30.30
C GLU A 173 25.10 -12.07 29.87
N ASP A 174 25.53 -12.20 28.64
CA ASP A 174 26.67 -11.45 28.10
C ASP A 174 26.36 -9.95 28.05
N LEU A 175 25.13 -9.59 27.67
CA LEU A 175 24.67 -8.21 27.72
C LEU A 175 24.74 -7.64 29.14
N ARG A 176 24.27 -8.36 30.16
CA ARG A 176 24.36 -7.93 31.57
C ARG A 176 25.80 -7.78 32.05
N LYS A 177 26.68 -8.72 31.67
CA LYS A 177 28.13 -8.60 31.98
C LYS A 177 28.72 -7.34 31.37
N TYR A 178 28.35 -7.03 30.13
CA TYR A 178 28.79 -5.81 29.46
C TYR A 178 28.32 -4.56 30.20
N TYR A 179 27.02 -4.48 30.56
CA TYR A 179 26.50 -3.34 31.34
C TYR A 179 27.17 -3.20 32.69
N ALA A 180 27.46 -4.28 33.38
CA ALA A 180 28.14 -4.26 34.65
C ALA A 180 29.57 -3.69 34.59
N ALA A 181 30.25 -3.83 33.46
CA ALA A 181 31.58 -3.29 33.21
C ALA A 181 31.59 -1.76 33.03
N TYR A 182 30.44 -1.13 32.83
CA TYR A 182 30.31 0.31 32.66
C TYR A 182 29.36 0.93 33.69
N PRO A 183 29.80 1.01 34.97
CA PRO A 183 29.01 1.67 36.05
C PRO A 183 28.84 3.14 35.70
N GLY A 184 27.63 3.62 35.76
CA GLY A 184 27.26 4.99 35.35
C GLY A 184 26.52 5.10 34.00
N TRP A 185 26.53 4.06 33.22
CA TRP A 185 25.53 3.88 32.17
C TRP A 185 24.21 3.44 32.82
N HIS A 186 23.09 3.95 32.34
CA HIS A 186 21.79 3.53 32.84
C HIS A 186 21.72 2.01 32.83
N GLN A 187 21.78 1.38 33.99
CA GLN A 187 21.58 -0.05 34.16
C GLN A 187 20.09 -0.32 33.98
N PRO A 188 19.64 -0.85 32.84
CA PRO A 188 18.23 -1.21 32.70
C PRO A 188 17.91 -2.30 33.70
N ASN A 189 16.68 -2.27 34.23
CA ASN A 189 16.20 -3.30 35.13
C ASN A 189 16.47 -4.68 34.53
N GLN A 190 17.00 -5.61 35.28
CA GLN A 190 17.51 -6.91 34.82
C GLN A 190 16.52 -7.73 34.01
N THR A 191 15.21 -7.44 34.09
CA THR A 191 14.16 -8.13 33.33
C THR A 191 14.04 -7.70 31.87
N MET A 192 14.79 -6.69 31.42
CA MET A 192 14.64 -6.10 30.08
C MET A 192 15.73 -6.51 29.10
N LEU A 193 16.77 -7.15 29.57
CA LEU A 193 17.95 -7.46 28.79
C LEU A 193 17.98 -8.94 28.43
N ASP A 194 17.11 -9.32 27.51
CA ASP A 194 17.05 -10.70 27.08
C ASP A 194 18.10 -11.03 26.02
N LEU A 195 18.45 -10.05 25.20
CA LEU A 195 19.40 -10.21 24.10
C LEU A 195 20.21 -8.93 23.90
N GLY A 196 21.44 -9.07 23.40
CA GLY A 196 22.33 -7.97 23.09
C GLY A 196 22.85 -8.00 21.66
N VAL A 197 23.18 -6.82 21.14
CA VAL A 197 23.85 -6.62 19.86
C VAL A 197 25.03 -5.67 20.04
N PRO A 198 26.28 -6.15 19.87
CA PRO A 198 27.47 -5.32 19.93
C PRO A 198 27.51 -4.28 18.82
N ASN A 199 27.90 -3.05 19.16
CA ASN A 199 28.01 -1.91 18.27
C ASN A 199 29.42 -1.31 18.32
N ASN A 200 29.91 -0.82 17.20
CA ASN A 200 31.18 -0.09 17.12
C ASN A 200 31.22 0.77 15.83
N ALA A 201 32.28 1.52 15.65
CA ALA A 201 32.45 2.39 14.48
C ALA A 201 32.58 1.68 13.13
N THR A 202 32.76 0.35 13.12
CA THR A 202 32.89 -0.43 11.88
C THR A 202 31.59 -1.17 11.50
N ASN A 203 30.73 -1.43 12.47
CA ASN A 203 29.48 -2.17 12.24
C ASN A 203 28.21 -1.32 12.43
N GLY A 204 28.39 -0.07 12.86
CA GLY A 204 27.27 0.87 13.08
C GLY A 204 26.67 0.81 14.48
N SER A 205 25.84 1.79 14.78
CA SER A 205 25.07 1.89 16.02
C SER A 205 23.68 2.48 15.73
N ASN A 206 22.67 1.93 16.37
CA ASN A 206 21.36 2.56 16.37
C ASN A 206 21.40 3.91 17.12
N CYS A 207 20.68 4.90 16.60
CA CYS A 207 20.66 6.26 17.10
C CYS A 207 19.24 6.85 17.16
N ASP A 208 19.14 8.16 17.43
CA ASP A 208 17.86 8.88 17.47
C ASP A 208 17.12 8.73 16.13
N GLY A 209 15.88 8.28 16.17
CA GLY A 209 15.07 7.95 14.99
C GLY A 209 15.17 6.50 14.50
N ASP A 210 16.08 5.67 15.07
CA ASP A 210 16.08 4.22 14.82
C ASP A 210 15.11 3.47 15.72
N SER A 211 14.44 4.14 16.66
CA SER A 211 13.39 3.54 17.48
C SER A 211 12.39 2.79 16.60
N GLY A 212 12.19 1.49 16.87
CA GLY A 212 11.32 0.61 16.09
C GLY A 212 11.97 -0.06 14.88
N SER A 213 13.23 0.26 14.53
CA SER A 213 14.00 -0.51 13.54
C SER A 213 14.05 -1.97 13.93
N GLY A 214 13.84 -2.86 12.97
CA GLY A 214 13.86 -4.29 13.24
C GLY A 214 15.26 -4.88 13.22
N PHE A 215 15.59 -5.66 14.25
CA PHE A 215 16.72 -6.58 14.23
C PHE A 215 16.28 -7.93 13.66
N PHE A 216 17.01 -8.45 12.69
CA PHE A 216 16.67 -9.71 12.02
C PHE A 216 17.91 -10.49 11.56
N VAL A 217 17.72 -11.79 11.36
CA VAL A 217 18.67 -12.67 10.65
C VAL A 217 18.07 -13.03 9.29
N GLN A 218 18.83 -12.85 8.23
CA GLN A 218 18.43 -13.24 6.88
C GLN A 218 18.88 -14.69 6.60
N LYS A 219 17.95 -15.59 6.25
CA LYS A 219 18.24 -16.95 5.75
C LYS A 219 17.48 -17.18 4.44
N GLY A 220 18.17 -17.20 3.32
CA GLY A 220 17.55 -17.24 2.00
C GLY A 220 16.62 -16.02 1.78
N ASN A 221 15.36 -16.26 1.41
CA ASN A 221 14.37 -15.21 1.23
C ASN A 221 13.55 -14.89 2.49
N VAL A 222 13.88 -15.47 3.63
CA VAL A 222 13.16 -15.27 4.88
C VAL A 222 13.97 -14.39 5.82
N ARG A 223 13.34 -13.36 6.37
CA ARG A 223 13.85 -12.57 7.48
C ARG A 223 13.27 -13.08 8.79
N TYR A 224 14.13 -13.53 9.67
CA TYR A 224 13.75 -13.91 11.03
C TYR A 224 13.84 -12.68 11.94
N TYR A 225 12.69 -12.03 12.17
CA TYR A 225 12.60 -10.86 13.00
C TYR A 225 12.78 -11.21 14.48
N ILE A 226 13.73 -10.54 15.13
CA ILE A 226 14.11 -10.81 16.52
C ILE A 226 13.40 -9.85 17.47
N GLY A 227 13.47 -8.53 17.19
CA GLY A 227 12.87 -7.48 18.00
C GLY A 227 13.18 -6.10 17.47
N GLY A 228 12.55 -5.08 18.05
CA GLY A 228 12.75 -3.69 17.67
C GLY A 228 13.85 -3.00 18.47
N ALA A 229 14.43 -1.95 17.90
CA ALA A 229 15.36 -1.06 18.60
C ALA A 229 14.60 -0.23 19.64
N GLY A 230 14.65 -0.63 20.90
CA GLY A 230 13.92 0.01 22.02
C GLY A 230 14.70 1.05 22.80
N GLY A 231 15.98 1.19 22.54
CA GLY A 231 16.77 2.29 23.10
C GLY A 231 17.58 2.00 24.37
N SER A 232 17.74 0.75 24.79
CA SER A 232 18.75 0.41 25.81
C SER A 232 20.11 0.27 25.17
N GLN A 233 21.03 1.18 25.44
CA GLN A 233 22.38 1.18 24.92
C GLN A 233 23.39 1.36 26.04
N ALA A 234 24.48 0.57 26.05
CA ALA A 234 25.63 0.75 26.91
C ALA A 234 26.90 0.96 26.10
N GLY A 235 27.87 1.63 26.68
CA GLY A 235 29.16 1.86 26.01
C GLY A 235 29.09 2.87 24.85
N ILE A 236 27.96 3.57 24.66
CA ILE A 236 27.75 4.57 23.63
C ILE A 236 27.44 5.91 24.30
N THR A 237 28.26 6.94 24.03
CA THR A 237 28.01 8.31 24.48
C THR A 237 27.53 9.14 23.32
N ASN A 238 26.44 9.90 23.53
CA ASN A 238 25.96 10.95 22.64
C ASN A 238 25.38 10.52 21.29
N CYS A 239 24.37 9.66 21.32
CA CYS A 239 23.47 9.54 20.18
C CYS A 239 22.60 10.80 19.98
N ASN A 240 22.39 11.63 21.01
CA ASN A 240 21.56 12.84 20.98
C ASN A 240 22.36 14.16 20.96
N GLY A 241 23.67 14.13 20.93
CA GLY A 241 24.52 15.30 21.00
C GLY A 241 25.41 15.46 19.79
N SER A 242 26.68 15.42 19.90
CA SER A 242 27.70 15.35 18.86
C SER A 242 28.17 13.91 18.76
N PHE A 243 28.62 13.40 17.72
CA PHE A 243 29.20 12.07 17.43
C PHE A 243 28.93 10.94 18.45
N VAL A 244 28.49 9.80 17.98
CA VAL A 244 28.52 8.56 18.77
C VAL A 244 29.94 8.27 19.18
N LYS A 245 30.24 8.38 20.48
CA LYS A 245 31.50 7.93 21.04
C LYS A 245 31.29 6.57 21.66
N PHE A 246 32.08 5.62 21.24
CA PHE A 246 32.09 4.29 21.85
C PHE A 246 33.03 4.25 23.03
N ALA A 247 32.66 3.46 24.06
CA ALA A 247 33.60 3.02 25.05
C ALA A 247 34.75 2.24 24.41
N PRO A 248 35.89 2.05 25.10
CA PRO A 248 37.07 1.37 24.53
C PRO A 248 36.77 -0.02 23.92
N ASN A 249 35.76 -0.72 24.42
CA ASN A 249 35.32 -2.04 23.95
C ASN A 249 34.08 -1.98 23.06
N GLY A 250 33.77 -0.82 22.49
CA GLY A 250 32.55 -0.62 21.69
C GLY A 250 31.32 -0.31 22.54
N GLY A 251 30.15 -0.48 21.95
CA GLY A 251 28.83 -0.35 22.57
C GLY A 251 28.03 -1.65 22.54
N MET A 252 26.90 -1.64 23.21
CA MET A 252 25.95 -2.76 23.24
C MET A 252 24.52 -2.26 23.26
N SER A 253 23.68 -2.75 22.34
CA SER A 253 22.23 -2.49 22.35
C SER A 253 21.48 -3.68 22.91
N GLY A 254 20.50 -3.42 23.77
CA GLY A 254 19.57 -4.43 24.28
C GLY A 254 18.34 -4.58 23.38
N ILE A 255 17.83 -5.79 23.26
CA ILE A 255 16.64 -6.12 22.48
C ILE A 255 15.68 -6.94 23.34
N THR A 256 14.40 -6.57 23.32
CA THR A 256 13.32 -7.42 23.83
C THR A 256 12.83 -8.32 22.70
N PRO A 257 12.89 -9.66 22.85
CA PRO A 257 12.49 -10.59 21.80
C PRO A 257 11.00 -10.53 21.51
N THR A 258 10.64 -10.45 20.22
CA THR A 258 9.25 -10.31 19.75
C THR A 258 8.42 -11.58 19.97
N TYR A 259 9.01 -12.75 20.11
CA TYR A 259 8.25 -13.96 20.44
C TYR A 259 7.45 -13.87 21.76
N LYS A 260 7.77 -12.91 22.62
CA LYS A 260 6.97 -12.63 23.82
C LYS A 260 5.57 -12.06 23.50
N PHE A 261 5.36 -11.57 22.30
CA PHE A 261 4.15 -10.86 21.87
C PHE A 261 3.37 -11.60 20.78
N LEU A 262 3.53 -12.92 20.65
CA LEU A 262 2.86 -13.71 19.60
C LEU A 262 1.33 -13.61 19.67
N SER A 263 0.74 -13.47 20.85
CA SER A 263 -0.71 -13.26 20.99
C SER A 263 -1.17 -11.92 20.40
N LEU A 264 -0.38 -10.86 20.59
CA LEU A 264 -0.66 -9.55 20.02
C LEU A 264 -0.50 -9.55 18.50
N ILE A 265 0.52 -10.26 18.00
CA ILE A 265 0.74 -10.44 16.56
C ILE A 265 -0.43 -11.18 15.92
N LYS A 266 -0.88 -12.27 16.58
CA LYS A 266 -2.06 -13.01 16.10
C LYS A 266 -3.32 -12.14 16.10
N GLU A 267 -3.55 -11.32 17.11
CA GLU A 267 -4.65 -10.35 17.11
C GLU A 267 -4.61 -9.44 15.89
N ALA A 268 -3.42 -8.93 15.54
CA ALA A 268 -3.23 -8.08 14.37
C ALA A 268 -3.49 -8.84 13.06
N GLU A 269 -3.00 -10.07 12.93
CA GLU A 269 -3.22 -10.93 11.76
C GLU A 269 -4.70 -11.25 11.57
N ASP A 270 -5.40 -11.65 12.65
CA ASP A 270 -6.82 -11.95 12.63
C ASP A 270 -7.66 -10.71 12.26
N TYR A 271 -7.28 -9.54 12.78
CA TYR A 271 -7.92 -8.28 12.43
C TYR A 271 -7.78 -7.99 10.93
N VAL A 272 -6.56 -8.05 10.39
CA VAL A 272 -6.28 -7.79 8.96
C VAL A 272 -7.01 -8.81 8.07
N ALA A 273 -7.02 -10.08 8.44
CA ALA A 273 -7.73 -11.13 7.70
C ALA A 273 -9.24 -10.85 7.64
N ASN A 274 -9.85 -10.41 8.77
CA ASN A 274 -11.25 -10.05 8.81
C ASN A 274 -11.56 -8.82 7.93
N GLU A 275 -10.76 -7.76 8.02
CA GLU A 275 -10.92 -6.56 7.18
C GLU A 275 -10.85 -6.89 5.69
N LYS A 276 -9.84 -7.66 5.26
CA LYS A 276 -9.72 -8.10 3.86
C LYS A 276 -10.93 -8.91 3.40
N ARG A 277 -11.50 -9.75 4.28
CA ARG A 277 -12.72 -10.49 3.98
C ARG A 277 -13.91 -9.56 3.76
N LEU A 278 -14.06 -8.54 4.62
CA LEU A 278 -15.15 -7.55 4.48
C LEU A 278 -14.98 -6.71 3.21
N GLU A 279 -13.76 -6.26 2.91
CA GLU A 279 -13.44 -5.55 1.67
C GLU A 279 -13.80 -6.39 0.43
N ALA A 280 -13.46 -7.67 0.42
CA ALA A 280 -13.80 -8.58 -0.68
C ALA A 280 -15.32 -8.76 -0.86
N ILE A 281 -16.08 -8.85 0.24
CA ILE A 281 -17.55 -8.93 0.20
C ILE A 281 -18.16 -7.64 -0.37
N GLN A 282 -17.68 -6.48 0.06
CA GLN A 282 -18.15 -5.19 -0.43
C GLN A 282 -17.86 -5.02 -1.92
N GLU A 283 -16.66 -5.40 -2.36
CA GLU A 283 -16.28 -5.33 -3.77
C GLU A 283 -17.13 -6.27 -4.63
N ALA A 284 -17.37 -7.50 -4.18
CA ALA A 284 -18.25 -8.43 -4.87
C ALA A 284 -19.68 -7.88 -4.99
N ALA A 285 -20.21 -7.24 -3.94
CA ALA A 285 -21.54 -6.61 -3.96
C ALA A 285 -21.57 -5.42 -4.94
N ARG A 286 -20.52 -4.59 -4.98
CA ARG A 286 -20.40 -3.48 -5.92
C ARG A 286 -20.40 -3.97 -7.38
N VAL A 287 -19.59 -4.98 -7.68
CA VAL A 287 -19.52 -5.58 -9.04
C VAL A 287 -20.87 -6.18 -9.45
N ALA A 288 -21.55 -6.87 -8.53
CA ALA A 288 -22.88 -7.42 -8.80
C ALA A 288 -23.91 -6.33 -9.10
N ALA A 289 -23.89 -5.23 -8.34
CA ALA A 289 -24.78 -4.09 -8.57
C ALA A 289 -24.52 -3.41 -9.93
N GLU A 290 -23.28 -3.22 -10.30
CA GLU A 290 -22.90 -2.66 -11.61
C GLU A 290 -23.36 -3.56 -12.78
N LEU A 291 -23.17 -4.88 -12.64
CA LEU A 291 -23.62 -5.85 -13.65
C LEU A 291 -25.14 -5.81 -13.82
N LYS A 292 -25.88 -5.76 -12.70
CA LYS A 292 -27.34 -5.66 -12.73
C LYS A 292 -27.80 -4.36 -13.41
N ALA A 293 -27.20 -3.21 -13.05
CA ALA A 293 -27.53 -1.92 -13.67
C ALA A 293 -27.25 -1.92 -15.18
N LYS A 294 -26.18 -2.57 -15.62
CA LYS A 294 -25.87 -2.75 -17.04
C LYS A 294 -26.93 -3.61 -17.75
N GLN A 295 -27.34 -4.71 -17.15
CA GLN A 295 -28.38 -5.58 -17.71
C GLN A 295 -29.72 -4.81 -17.86
N GLU A 296 -30.14 -4.08 -16.85
CA GLU A 296 -31.34 -3.26 -16.88
C GLU A 296 -31.27 -2.17 -17.97
N ALA A 297 -30.11 -1.56 -18.16
CA ALA A 297 -29.89 -0.58 -19.23
C ALA A 297 -29.99 -1.22 -20.63
N ASP A 298 -29.38 -2.37 -20.83
CA ASP A 298 -29.43 -3.12 -22.09
C ASP A 298 -30.88 -3.58 -22.41
N GLU A 299 -31.64 -4.04 -21.42
CA GLU A 299 -33.07 -4.39 -21.58
C GLU A 299 -33.91 -3.17 -21.99
N ARG A 300 -33.71 -2.02 -21.37
CA ARG A 300 -34.38 -0.77 -21.74
C ARG A 300 -34.10 -0.39 -23.18
N VAL A 301 -32.85 -0.44 -23.63
CA VAL A 301 -32.48 -0.13 -25.02
C VAL A 301 -33.17 -1.10 -26.00
N ARG A 302 -33.25 -2.39 -25.68
CA ARG A 302 -33.96 -3.37 -26.51
C ARG A 302 -35.45 -3.07 -26.57
N PHE A 303 -36.07 -2.81 -25.43
CA PHE A 303 -37.49 -2.48 -25.37
C PHE A 303 -37.82 -1.19 -26.15
N GLU A 304 -37.01 -0.16 -26.04
CA GLU A 304 -37.20 1.08 -26.81
C GLU A 304 -37.07 0.85 -28.34
N ALA A 305 -36.10 0.00 -28.73
CA ALA A 305 -35.92 -0.37 -30.15
C ALA A 305 -37.10 -1.16 -30.70
N GLU A 306 -37.62 -2.14 -29.95
CA GLU A 306 -38.82 -2.93 -30.30
C GLU A 306 -40.06 -2.05 -30.42
N LEU A 307 -40.28 -1.15 -29.46
CA LEU A 307 -41.38 -0.22 -29.47
C LEU A 307 -41.32 0.70 -30.69
N LYS A 308 -40.16 1.26 -31.01
CA LYS A 308 -39.94 2.09 -32.18
C LYS A 308 -40.21 1.30 -33.47
N ALA A 309 -39.71 0.08 -33.62
CA ALA A 309 -39.97 -0.74 -34.77
C ALA A 309 -41.45 -1.06 -34.95
N LYS A 310 -42.19 -1.30 -33.86
CA LYS A 310 -43.65 -1.52 -33.91
C LYS A 310 -44.40 -0.27 -34.36
N LEU A 311 -44.06 0.90 -33.84
CA LEU A 311 -44.68 2.18 -34.22
C LEU A 311 -44.41 2.48 -35.72
N GLU A 312 -43.21 2.24 -36.21
CA GLU A 312 -42.87 2.41 -37.64
C GLU A 312 -43.66 1.46 -38.54
N ALA A 313 -43.84 0.20 -38.15
CA ALA A 313 -44.63 -0.78 -38.85
C ALA A 313 -46.13 -0.38 -38.90
N GLU A 314 -46.70 0.06 -37.78
CA GLU A 314 -48.08 0.56 -37.71
C GLU A 314 -48.29 1.82 -38.57
N ALA A 315 -47.36 2.76 -38.53
CA ALA A 315 -47.39 3.94 -39.39
C ALA A 315 -47.35 3.62 -40.88
N LYS A 316 -46.50 2.64 -41.29
CA LYS A 316 -46.41 2.17 -42.66
C LYS A 316 -47.70 1.49 -43.12
N ALA A 317 -48.26 0.61 -42.29
CA ALA A 317 -49.53 -0.05 -42.58
C ALA A 317 -50.69 0.94 -42.74
N ALA A 318 -50.75 1.97 -41.88
CA ALA A 318 -51.74 3.04 -41.98
C ALA A 318 -51.59 3.87 -43.28
N ALA A 319 -50.35 4.18 -43.66
CA ALA A 319 -50.08 4.90 -44.93
C ALA A 319 -50.47 4.06 -46.16
N GLU A 320 -50.16 2.76 -46.16
CA GLU A 320 -50.58 1.83 -47.26
C GLU A 320 -52.12 1.74 -47.37
N LEU A 321 -52.80 1.62 -46.22
CA LEU A 321 -54.27 1.57 -46.20
C LEU A 321 -54.90 2.89 -46.76
N LYS A 322 -54.34 4.03 -46.35
CA LYS A 322 -54.80 5.33 -46.89
C LYS A 322 -54.55 5.45 -48.40
N ALA A 323 -53.37 5.06 -48.86
CA ALA A 323 -53.06 5.06 -50.29
C ALA A 323 -54.00 4.15 -51.11
N LYS A 324 -54.36 2.98 -50.58
CA LYS A 324 -55.32 2.05 -51.21
C LYS A 324 -56.71 2.66 -51.25
N GLN A 325 -57.17 3.28 -50.17
CA GLN A 325 -58.48 3.99 -50.12
C GLN A 325 -58.52 5.13 -51.12
N GLU A 326 -57.48 5.91 -51.27
CA GLU A 326 -57.41 6.99 -52.28
C GLU A 326 -57.39 6.42 -53.72
N ALA A 327 -56.69 5.33 -53.97
CA ALA A 327 -56.69 4.65 -55.26
C ALA A 327 -58.06 4.09 -55.60
N ASP A 328 -58.73 3.40 -54.67
CA ASP A 328 -60.08 2.90 -54.84
C ASP A 328 -61.10 4.01 -55.09
N ALA A 329 -61.02 5.15 -54.37
CA ALA A 329 -61.84 6.34 -54.58
C ALA A 329 -61.65 6.95 -56.00
N LYS A 330 -60.38 7.04 -56.44
CA LYS A 330 -60.06 7.48 -57.83
C LYS A 330 -60.61 6.52 -58.86
N ALA A 331 -60.48 5.22 -58.68
CA ALA A 331 -61.06 4.21 -59.60
C ALA A 331 -62.57 4.30 -59.64
N ALA A 332 -63.22 4.47 -58.50
CA ALA A 332 -64.67 4.68 -58.46
C ALA A 332 -65.12 5.95 -59.19
N ALA A 333 -64.37 7.06 -59.02
CA ALA A 333 -64.66 8.33 -59.68
C ALA A 333 -64.54 8.25 -61.23
N LEU A 334 -63.67 7.36 -61.74
CA LEU A 334 -63.45 7.13 -63.20
C LEU A 334 -64.40 6.11 -63.81
N LYS A 335 -65.26 5.50 -62.97
CA LYS A 335 -66.17 4.45 -63.44
C LYS A 335 -67.20 5.04 -64.44
N LYS A 336 -67.11 4.58 -65.70
CA LYS A 336 -68.05 4.97 -66.78
C LYS A 336 -69.42 4.37 -66.48
N THR A 337 -70.46 5.16 -66.55
CA THR A 337 -71.86 4.71 -66.48
C THR A 337 -72.51 4.93 -67.82
N THR A 338 -73.45 4.04 -68.19
CA THR A 338 -74.23 4.14 -69.47
C THR A 338 -75.61 4.63 -69.13
N ILE A 339 -76.00 5.70 -69.78
CA ILE A 339 -77.37 6.14 -69.76
C ILE A 339 -78.03 5.99 -71.08
N THR A 340 -79.33 5.76 -71.11
CA THR A 340 -80.12 5.69 -72.33
C THR A 340 -80.84 7.07 -72.56
N CYS A 341 -80.65 7.63 -73.71
CA CYS A 341 -81.18 8.88 -74.12
C CYS A 341 -82.23 8.68 -75.26
N VAL A 342 -83.34 9.35 -75.22
CA VAL A 342 -84.48 9.18 -76.15
C VAL A 342 -84.88 10.51 -76.81
N LYS A 343 -85.13 10.52 -78.11
CA LYS A 343 -85.73 11.64 -78.88
C LYS A 343 -86.81 11.07 -79.83
N GLY A 344 -88.09 11.20 -79.51
CA GLY A 344 -89.19 10.57 -80.16
C GLY A 344 -89.11 9.06 -80.13
N LYS A 345 -89.09 8.39 -81.23
CA LYS A 345 -88.88 6.89 -81.29
C LYS A 345 -87.43 6.45 -81.39
N VAL A 346 -86.47 7.41 -81.36
CA VAL A 346 -85.05 7.12 -81.43
C VAL A 346 -84.38 7.01 -80.07
N THR A 347 -83.65 5.91 -79.79
CA THR A 347 -82.94 5.64 -78.54
C THR A 347 -81.47 5.64 -78.78
N LYS A 348 -80.63 6.31 -77.91
CA LYS A 348 -79.16 6.34 -77.96
C LYS A 348 -78.58 6.05 -76.61
N LYS A 349 -77.64 5.13 -76.54
CA LYS A 349 -76.85 4.85 -75.29
C LYS A 349 -75.61 5.74 -75.27
N VAL A 350 -75.40 6.47 -74.15
CA VAL A 350 -74.18 7.28 -73.90
C VAL A 350 -73.44 6.76 -72.69
N THR A 351 -72.21 6.34 -72.96
CA THR A 351 -71.33 5.83 -71.90
C THR A 351 -70.20 6.83 -71.64
N ALA A 352 -70.11 7.37 -70.44
CA ALA A 352 -69.07 8.32 -70.02
C ALA A 352 -68.95 8.32 -68.45
N VAL A 353 -67.93 8.93 -67.91
CA VAL A 353 -67.75 9.07 -66.45
C VAL A 353 -68.93 9.89 -65.85
N LYS A 354 -69.43 10.85 -66.52
CA LYS A 354 -70.67 11.64 -66.23
C LYS A 354 -71.49 11.81 -67.52
N PRO A 355 -72.18 10.74 -68.01
CA PRO A 355 -72.87 10.85 -69.29
C PRO A 355 -74.00 11.88 -69.23
N LYS A 356 -74.04 12.68 -70.29
CA LYS A 356 -75.10 13.61 -70.54
C LYS A 356 -75.75 13.30 -71.88
N CYS A 357 -77.03 13.42 -72.04
CA CYS A 357 -77.68 13.21 -73.28
C CYS A 357 -77.28 14.30 -74.28
N PRO A 358 -77.07 13.96 -75.60
CA PRO A 358 -76.86 14.93 -76.67
C PRO A 358 -78.03 15.89 -76.78
N SER A 359 -77.77 17.08 -77.42
CA SER A 359 -78.78 18.09 -77.63
C SER A 359 -80.06 17.55 -78.29
N GLY A 360 -81.18 17.79 -77.77
CA GLY A 360 -82.46 17.30 -78.25
C GLY A 360 -82.89 15.89 -77.79
N TYR A 361 -82.01 15.15 -76.99
CA TYR A 361 -82.40 13.92 -76.33
C TYR A 361 -82.63 14.10 -74.84
N LYS A 362 -83.58 13.35 -74.27
CA LYS A 362 -83.80 13.26 -72.82
C LYS A 362 -83.43 11.95 -72.29
N LYS A 363 -82.88 11.89 -71.02
CA LYS A 363 -82.56 10.65 -70.30
C LYS A 363 -83.85 9.85 -70.08
N LYS A 364 -83.88 8.58 -70.45
CA LYS A 364 -85.01 7.68 -70.21
C LYS A 364 -84.95 7.23 -68.75
#